data_b87426113a7ccbccc113e6cab4a2b5e4
#
_entry.id   b87426113a7ccbccc113e6cab4a2b5e4
#
_cell.length_a   1.000
_cell.length_b   1.000
_cell.length_c   1.000
_cell.angle_alpha   90.00
_cell.angle_beta   90.00
_cell.angle_gamma   90.00
#
_symmetry.space_group_name_H-M   'P 1'
#
loop_
_entity.id
_entity.type
_entity.pdbx_description
1 polymer ?
#
loop_
_entity_poly.entity_id
_entity_poly.type
_entity_poly.pdbx_seq_one_letter_code
_entity_poly.pdbx_strand_id
1 'polypeptide(L)' 'MEKNTIVSTAMGLMEDDICTIEGVCIKCGEITHGVAPDAEKYKCESCETNTVYGAQQIVLLFG' A
#
# COMPACT_ATOMS: atom_id res chain seq x y z
N MET A 1 3.08 8.34 9.00
CA MET A 1 3.41 6.96 9.34
C MET A 1 4.81 6.62 8.83
N GLU A 2 5.57 5.85 9.56
CA GLU A 2 6.93 5.53 9.17
C GLU A 2 6.97 4.50 8.04
N LYS A 3 8.01 4.59 7.21
CA LYS A 3 8.19 3.67 6.08
C LYS A 3 8.21 2.21 6.53
N ASN A 4 8.90 1.91 7.64
CA ASN A 4 9.01 0.54 8.13
C ASN A 4 7.65 -0.05 8.48
N THR A 5 6.78 0.74 9.08
CA THR A 5 5.43 0.29 9.43
C THR A 5 4.62 0.02 8.16
N ILE A 6 4.74 0.89 7.17
CA ILE A 6 4.03 0.75 5.89
C ILE A 6 4.51 -0.49 5.15
N VAL A 7 5.82 -0.70 5.09
CA VAL A 7 6.39 -1.89 4.44
C VAL A 7 5.93 -3.15 5.16
N SER A 8 5.95 -3.16 6.49
CA SER A 8 5.48 -4.32 7.27
C SER A 8 4.02 -4.62 6.98
N THR A 9 3.18 -3.58 6.90
CA THR A 9 1.77 -3.75 6.56
C THR A 9 1.61 -4.35 5.16
N ALA A 10 2.36 -3.82 4.19
CA ALA A 10 2.30 -4.32 2.82
C ALA A 10 2.76 -5.78 2.73
N MET A 11 3.82 -6.13 3.44
CA MET A 11 4.30 -7.51 3.48
C MET A 11 3.27 -8.44 4.10
N GLY A 12 2.58 -7.98 5.16
CA GLY A 12 1.50 -8.75 5.76
C GLY A 12 0.35 -9.02 4.81
N LEU A 13 0.02 -8.06 3.97
CA LEU A 13 -1.02 -8.22 2.96
C LEU A 13 -0.64 -9.25 1.92
N MET A 14 0.64 -9.43 1.66
CA MET A 14 1.13 -10.36 0.64
C MET A 14 1.45 -11.75 1.18
N GLU A 15 1.30 -12.00 2.47
CA GLU A 15 1.60 -13.32 3.06
C GLU A 15 0.76 -14.43 2.45
N ASP A 16 -0.53 -14.18 2.26
CA ASP A 16 -1.45 -15.17 1.70
C ASP A 16 -1.51 -15.09 0.18
N ASP A 17 -1.30 -13.92 -0.38
CA ASP A 17 -1.41 -13.70 -1.82
C ASP A 17 -0.45 -12.59 -2.24
N ILE A 18 0.61 -12.97 -2.93
CA ILE A 18 1.63 -12.03 -3.37
C ILE A 18 1.08 -11.03 -4.42
N CYS A 19 -0.01 -11.40 -5.08
CA CYS A 19 -0.69 -10.55 -6.05
C CYS A 19 -1.94 -9.92 -5.45
N THR A 20 -1.92 -9.62 -4.15
CA THR A 20 -3.06 -9.02 -3.48
C THR A 20 -3.51 -7.72 -4.16
N ILE A 21 -4.81 -7.49 -4.21
CA ILE A 21 -5.40 -6.28 -4.77
C ILE A 21 -5.61 -5.20 -3.71
N GLU A 22 -4.84 -5.26 -2.63
CA GLU A 22 -4.92 -4.28 -1.56
C GLU A 22 -3.72 -3.34 -1.62
N GLY A 23 -3.96 -2.07 -1.34
CA GLY A 23 -2.92 -1.06 -1.29
C GLY A 23 -2.91 -0.36 0.06
N VAL A 24 -1.83 0.36 0.33
CA VAL A 24 -1.67 1.08 1.59
C VAL A 24 -1.31 2.52 1.29
N CYS A 25 -1.95 3.44 2.00
CA CYS A 25 -1.60 4.86 1.92
C CYS A 25 -0.28 5.08 2.67
N ILE A 26 0.72 5.64 1.99
CA ILE A 26 2.01 5.88 2.61
C ILE A 26 2.00 7.10 3.53
N LYS A 27 0.89 7.82 3.57
CA LYS A 27 0.75 9.01 4.40
C LYS A 27 0.00 8.73 5.70
N CYS A 28 -1.15 8.06 5.60
CA CYS A 28 -1.97 7.77 6.79
C CYS A 28 -2.01 6.29 7.16
N GLY A 29 -1.50 5.40 6.30
CA GLY A 29 -1.46 3.97 6.57
C GLY A 29 -2.76 3.24 6.35
N GLU A 30 -3.76 3.90 5.76
CA GLU A 30 -5.06 3.28 5.49
C GLU A 30 -4.92 2.22 4.40
N ILE A 31 -5.59 1.08 4.60
CA ILE A 31 -5.61 0.00 3.61
C ILE A 31 -6.80 0.20 2.68
N THR A 32 -6.54 0.15 1.38
CA THR A 32 -7.56 0.31 0.35
C THR A 32 -7.66 -0.97 -0.47
N HIS A 33 -8.89 -1.45 -0.67
CA HIS A 33 -9.14 -2.64 -1.49
C HIS A 33 -9.37 -2.24 -2.95
N GLY A 34 -9.13 -3.18 -3.86
CA GLY A 34 -9.32 -2.94 -5.28
C GLY A 34 -8.20 -2.15 -5.92
N VAL A 35 -7.02 -2.17 -5.31
CA VAL A 35 -5.83 -1.47 -5.80
C VAL A 35 -4.89 -2.51 -6.42
N ALA A 36 -4.48 -2.27 -7.67
CA ALA A 36 -3.54 -3.17 -8.34
C ALA A 36 -2.23 -3.29 -7.53
N PRO A 37 -1.57 -4.47 -7.55
CA PRO A 37 -0.34 -4.65 -6.77
C PRO A 37 0.77 -3.68 -7.13
N ASP A 38 0.81 -3.23 -8.37
CA ASP A 38 1.82 -2.28 -8.86
C ASP A 38 1.29 -0.85 -8.95
N ALA A 39 0.16 -0.57 -8.29
CA ALA A 39 -0.44 0.76 -8.33
C ALA A 39 0.43 1.79 -7.64
N GLU A 40 0.41 3.00 -8.18
CA GLU A 40 1.12 4.14 -7.63
C GLU A 40 0.22 5.35 -7.64
N LYS A 41 0.31 6.16 -6.58
CA LYS A 41 -0.36 7.44 -6.49
C LYS A 41 -1.88 7.36 -6.66
N TYR A 42 -2.48 6.32 -6.12
CA TYR A 42 -3.93 6.22 -6.08
C TYR A 42 -4.45 7.14 -4.98
N LYS A 43 -5.66 7.64 -5.18
CA LYS A 43 -6.28 8.54 -4.22
C LYS A 43 -6.65 7.82 -2.94
N CYS A 44 -6.21 8.36 -1.81
CA CYS A 44 -6.62 7.89 -0.49
C CYS A 44 -7.89 8.63 -0.08
N GLU A 45 -8.95 7.90 0.19
CA GLU A 45 -10.22 8.48 0.60
C GLU A 45 -10.18 9.07 2.00
N SER A 46 -9.26 8.59 2.84
CA SER A 46 -9.13 9.07 4.22
C SER A 46 -8.40 10.41 4.31
N CYS A 47 -7.31 10.57 3.59
CA CYS A 47 -6.54 11.81 3.65
C CYS A 47 -6.63 12.63 2.35
N GLU A 48 -7.37 12.15 1.38
CA GLU A 48 -7.64 12.84 0.11
C GLU A 48 -6.39 13.25 -0.66
N THR A 49 -5.34 12.44 -0.54
CA THR A 49 -4.09 12.64 -1.29
C THR A 49 -3.80 11.43 -2.16
N ASN A 50 -3.02 11.62 -3.20
CA ASN A 50 -2.65 10.53 -4.11
C ASN A 50 -1.43 9.81 -3.56
N THR A 51 -1.61 9.08 -2.46
CA THR A 51 -0.52 8.44 -1.74
C THR A 51 -0.78 6.96 -1.46
N VAL A 52 -1.76 6.35 -2.13
CA VAL A 52 -2.02 4.92 -2.01
C VAL A 52 -1.20 4.17 -3.04
N TYR A 53 -0.45 3.19 -2.59
CA TYR A 53 0.38 2.35 -3.43
C TYR A 53 0.01 0.89 -3.22
N GLY A 54 0.10 0.09 -4.26
CA GLY A 54 -0.11 -1.36 -4.14
C GLY A 54 0.91 -1.98 -3.19
N ALA A 55 0.51 -3.04 -2.48
CA ALA A 55 1.41 -3.67 -1.50
C ALA A 55 2.73 -4.09 -2.12
N GLN A 56 2.69 -4.71 -3.31
CA GLN A 56 3.90 -5.14 -3.99
C GLN A 56 4.79 -3.95 -4.37
N GLN A 57 4.18 -2.86 -4.81
CA GLN A 57 4.91 -1.66 -5.19
C GLN A 57 5.58 -1.01 -3.97
N ILE A 58 4.92 -1.03 -2.83
CA ILE A 58 5.49 -0.50 -1.59
C ILE A 58 6.77 -1.27 -1.22
N VAL A 59 6.73 -2.58 -1.30
CA VAL A 59 7.90 -3.41 -1.00
C VAL A 59 9.04 -3.12 -1.99
N LEU A 60 8.72 -2.92 -3.26
CA LEU A 60 9.71 -2.60 -4.28
C LEU A 60 10.35 -1.23 -4.06
N LEU A 61 9.56 -0.23 -3.70
CA LEU A 61 10.03 1.14 -3.57
C LEU A 61 10.66 1.44 -2.21
N PHE A 62 10.11 0.88 -1.15
CA PHE A 62 10.49 1.23 0.22
C PHE A 62 11.10 0.06 1.00
N GLY A 63 10.96 -1.14 0.50
CA GLY A 63 11.50 -2.36 1.13
C GLY A 63 12.94 -2.69 0.73
#